data_5c29d091c28a96cd953b4a7e3dccc48b
#
_entry.id   5c29d091c28a96cd953b4a7e3dccc48b
#
_cell.length_a   1.000
_cell.length_b   1.000
_cell.length_c   1.000
_cell.angle_alpha   90.00
_cell.angle_beta   90.00
_cell.angle_gamma   90.00
#
_symmetry.space_group_name_H-M   'P 1'
#
loop_
_entity.id
_entity.type
_entity.pdbx_description
1 polymer ?
#
loop_
_entity_poly.entity_id
_entity_poly.type
_entity_poly.pdbx_seq_one_letter_code
_entity_poly.pdbx_strand_id
1 'polypeptide(L)'
;MVECAAEAARVARGVTAAQLAGATHCSDWDVRALVNHWVLYTSHGLEHRALRKPLPESLTGRDFAAEAGWASAYAAQLDRAVAAWADPVVWQGEVDLGMGSMAAPELASMVVKEMAVHGWDVATATGQEYRISDATARIILDVVTTHGALYRQYDGFAPAVPVPSDSPTFTRAIALSGRDPRLSQTPS
;
A
#
# COMPACT_ATOMS: atom_id res chain seq x y z
N MET A 1 7.41 -1.74 8.35
CA MET A 1 6.08 -2.40 8.40
C MET A 1 5.17 -1.75 9.44
N VAL A 2 5.49 -1.79 10.75
CA VAL A 2 4.65 -1.22 11.84
C VAL A 2 4.22 0.22 11.57
N GLU A 3 5.15 1.11 11.21
CA GLU A 3 4.85 2.51 10.92
C GLU A 3 3.87 2.68 9.74
N CYS A 4 4.08 1.96 8.62
CA CYS A 4 3.16 2.01 7.49
C CYS A 4 1.77 1.49 7.85
N ALA A 5 1.67 0.43 8.67
CA ALA A 5 0.39 -0.09 9.13
C ALA A 5 -0.36 0.92 10.03
N ALA A 6 0.35 1.58 10.94
CA ALA A 6 -0.23 2.62 11.80
C ALA A 6 -0.74 3.82 10.97
N GLU A 7 0.05 4.27 9.98
CA GLU A 7 -0.32 5.37 9.11
C GLU A 7 -1.48 4.99 8.18
N ALA A 8 -1.46 3.77 7.62
CA ALA A 8 -2.56 3.23 6.83
C ALA A 8 -3.87 3.20 7.63
N ALA A 9 -3.83 2.71 8.86
CA ALA A 9 -4.98 2.69 9.76
C ALA A 9 -5.49 4.11 10.08
N ARG A 10 -4.59 5.09 10.24
CA ARG A 10 -4.94 6.50 10.45
C ARG A 10 -5.67 7.07 9.23
N VAL A 11 -5.12 6.90 8.05
CA VAL A 11 -5.70 7.38 6.79
C VAL A 11 -7.07 6.74 6.56
N ALA A 12 -7.20 5.42 6.75
CA ALA A 12 -8.46 4.70 6.60
C ALA A 12 -9.58 5.27 7.48
N ARG A 13 -9.27 5.61 8.74
CA ARG A 13 -10.26 6.23 9.67
C ARG A 13 -10.69 7.63 9.25
N GLY A 14 -9.89 8.33 8.44
CA GLY A 14 -10.23 9.65 7.92
C GLY A 14 -11.07 9.63 6.64
N VAL A 15 -11.29 8.46 6.03
CA VAL A 15 -12.11 8.34 4.82
C VAL A 15 -13.59 8.37 5.19
N THR A 16 -14.35 9.26 4.56
CA THR A 16 -15.81 9.35 4.73
C THR A 16 -16.56 8.60 3.63
N ALA A 17 -17.79 8.20 3.90
CA ALA A 17 -18.63 7.51 2.91
C ALA A 17 -18.85 8.35 1.62
N ALA A 18 -18.92 9.67 1.74
CA ALA A 18 -19.08 10.58 0.60
C ALA A 18 -17.87 10.60 -0.33
N GLN A 19 -16.68 10.30 0.18
CA GLN A 19 -15.44 10.29 -0.59
C GLN A 19 -15.22 8.99 -1.37
N LEU A 20 -15.94 7.91 -1.08
CA LEU A 20 -15.73 6.60 -1.71
C LEU A 20 -15.91 6.60 -3.23
N ALA A 21 -16.76 7.47 -3.77
CA ALA A 21 -16.95 7.64 -5.23
C ALA A 21 -15.98 8.66 -5.85
N GLY A 22 -15.04 9.21 -5.09
CA GLY A 22 -14.06 10.18 -5.56
C GLY A 22 -13.02 9.57 -6.48
N ALA A 23 -12.51 10.37 -7.43
CA ALA A 23 -11.42 9.95 -8.31
C ALA A 23 -10.10 9.78 -7.53
N THR A 24 -9.21 8.91 -8.04
CA THR A 24 -7.88 8.69 -7.50
C THR A 24 -6.80 8.93 -8.55
N HIS A 25 -5.52 8.83 -8.15
CA HIS A 25 -4.40 8.83 -9.10
C HIS A 25 -4.28 7.51 -9.89
N CYS A 26 -4.99 6.47 -9.49
CA CYS A 26 -5.15 5.24 -10.26
C CYS A 26 -6.34 5.42 -11.21
N SER A 27 -6.09 5.74 -12.48
CA SER A 27 -7.11 6.19 -13.46
C SER A 27 -8.33 5.27 -13.57
N ASP A 28 -8.17 3.97 -13.28
CA ASP A 28 -9.21 2.96 -13.41
C ASP A 28 -9.99 2.70 -12.10
N TRP A 29 -9.59 3.37 -11.01
CA TRP A 29 -10.16 3.13 -9.68
C TRP A 29 -10.65 4.42 -9.03
N ASP A 30 -11.88 4.38 -8.55
CA ASP A 30 -12.36 5.32 -7.54
C ASP A 30 -11.78 4.97 -6.14
N VAL A 31 -12.03 5.80 -5.15
CA VAL A 31 -11.54 5.56 -3.78
C VAL A 31 -12.05 4.23 -3.23
N ARG A 32 -13.28 3.80 -3.56
CA ARG A 32 -13.84 2.52 -3.10
C ARG A 32 -13.06 1.34 -3.64
N ALA A 33 -12.81 1.30 -4.94
CA ALA A 33 -12.04 0.24 -5.57
C ALA A 33 -10.61 0.18 -5.03
N LEU A 34 -9.98 1.35 -4.88
CA LEU A 34 -8.65 1.47 -4.31
C LEU A 34 -8.59 0.99 -2.85
N VAL A 35 -9.57 1.38 -2.02
CA VAL A 35 -9.67 0.91 -0.62
C VAL A 35 -9.85 -0.61 -0.56
N ASN A 36 -10.68 -1.20 -1.40
CA ASN A 36 -10.88 -2.65 -1.43
C ASN A 36 -9.59 -3.39 -1.78
N HIS A 37 -8.86 -2.92 -2.79
CA HIS A 37 -7.53 -3.44 -3.15
C HIS A 37 -6.55 -3.29 -1.97
N TRP A 38 -6.48 -2.10 -1.40
CA TRP A 38 -5.57 -1.77 -0.32
C TRP A 38 -5.81 -2.64 0.93
N VAL A 39 -7.06 -2.76 1.38
CA VAL A 39 -7.43 -3.64 2.50
C VAL A 39 -7.05 -5.09 2.21
N LEU A 40 -7.42 -5.61 1.04
CA LEU A 40 -7.19 -6.99 0.67
C LEU A 40 -5.69 -7.34 0.71
N TYR A 41 -4.87 -6.59 -0.01
CA TYR A 41 -3.48 -6.99 -0.24
C TYR A 41 -2.52 -6.57 0.86
N THR A 42 -2.77 -5.43 1.53
CA THR A 42 -1.85 -4.90 2.55
C THR A 42 -2.14 -5.38 3.96
N SER A 43 -3.32 -5.95 4.22
CA SER A 43 -3.64 -6.52 5.52
C SER A 43 -3.87 -8.05 5.44
N HIS A 44 -4.93 -8.52 4.80
CA HIS A 44 -5.18 -9.95 4.65
C HIS A 44 -4.04 -10.65 3.87
N GLY A 45 -3.64 -10.07 2.73
CA GLY A 45 -2.54 -10.60 1.94
C GLY A 45 -1.23 -10.66 2.73
N LEU A 46 -0.91 -9.65 3.52
CA LEU A 46 0.28 -9.63 4.36
C LEU A 46 0.26 -10.74 5.42
N GLU A 47 -0.86 -10.92 6.13
CA GLU A 47 -1.04 -11.98 7.12
C GLU A 47 -0.93 -13.38 6.48
N HIS A 48 -1.65 -13.62 5.38
CA HIS A 48 -1.63 -14.91 4.70
C HIS A 48 -0.24 -15.30 4.19
N ARG A 49 0.56 -14.33 3.75
CA ARG A 49 1.96 -14.55 3.34
C ARG A 49 2.84 -14.94 4.53
N ALA A 50 2.66 -14.31 5.69
CA ALA A 50 3.34 -14.74 6.91
C ALA A 50 3.00 -16.20 7.28
N LEU A 51 1.73 -16.56 7.16
CA LEU A 51 1.23 -17.90 7.48
C LEU A 51 1.52 -18.94 6.38
N ARG A 52 2.14 -18.56 5.25
CA ARG A 52 2.37 -19.44 4.09
C ARG A 52 1.07 -20.08 3.58
N LYS A 53 -0.02 -19.32 3.56
CA LYS A 53 -1.35 -19.77 3.13
C LYS A 53 -1.82 -18.96 1.92
N PRO A 54 -2.56 -19.55 0.99
CA PRO A 54 -3.20 -18.82 -0.08
C PRO A 54 -4.24 -17.84 0.49
N LEU A 55 -4.46 -16.75 -0.22
CA LEU A 55 -5.53 -15.82 0.12
C LEU A 55 -6.87 -16.49 -0.20
N PRO A 56 -7.84 -16.55 0.74
CA PRO A 56 -9.14 -17.18 0.49
C PRO A 56 -9.91 -16.46 -0.62
N GLU A 57 -10.54 -17.23 -1.50
CA GLU A 57 -11.36 -16.69 -2.60
C GLU A 57 -12.51 -15.80 -2.08
N SER A 58 -13.06 -16.12 -0.92
CA SER A 58 -14.10 -15.32 -0.26
C SER A 58 -13.68 -13.89 0.09
N LEU A 59 -12.38 -13.59 0.10
CA LEU A 59 -11.86 -12.23 0.33
C LEU A 59 -11.63 -11.47 -0.98
N THR A 60 -11.33 -12.15 -2.10
CA THR A 60 -10.95 -11.50 -3.35
C THR A 60 -12.08 -10.72 -4.02
N GLY A 61 -13.32 -11.14 -3.81
CA GLY A 61 -14.51 -10.44 -4.32
C GLY A 61 -15.23 -9.58 -3.28
N ARG A 62 -14.67 -9.41 -2.08
CA ARG A 62 -15.33 -8.71 -0.98
C ARG A 62 -15.24 -7.20 -1.14
N ASP A 63 -16.35 -6.53 -0.93
CA ASP A 63 -16.42 -5.08 -0.87
C ASP A 63 -16.28 -4.60 0.58
N PHE A 64 -15.04 -4.48 1.03
CA PHE A 64 -14.73 -4.05 2.39
C PHE A 64 -15.27 -2.64 2.68
N ALA A 65 -15.17 -1.73 1.71
CA ALA A 65 -15.58 -0.34 1.87
C ALA A 65 -17.09 -0.16 2.04
N ALA A 66 -17.90 -1.16 1.67
CA ALA A 66 -19.35 -1.16 1.91
C ALA A 66 -19.72 -1.49 3.36
N GLU A 67 -18.81 -2.04 4.13
CA GLU A 67 -19.12 -2.52 5.48
C GLU A 67 -19.06 -1.40 6.50
N ALA A 68 -20.06 -1.35 7.39
CA ALA A 68 -20.01 -0.41 8.49
C ALA A 68 -18.78 -0.68 9.38
N GLY A 69 -17.98 0.36 9.64
CA GLY A 69 -16.77 0.23 10.46
C GLY A 69 -15.57 -0.43 9.76
N TRP A 70 -15.57 -0.52 8.44
CA TRP A 70 -14.51 -1.14 7.64
C TRP A 70 -13.11 -0.62 8.02
N ALA A 71 -12.95 0.67 8.30
CA ALA A 71 -11.66 1.27 8.65
C ALA A 71 -11.13 0.73 9.99
N SER A 72 -12.01 0.47 10.96
CA SER A 72 -11.63 -0.15 12.24
C SER A 72 -11.30 -1.64 12.05
N ALA A 73 -12.07 -2.34 11.21
CA ALA A 73 -11.79 -3.72 10.85
C ALA A 73 -10.43 -3.85 10.11
N TYR A 74 -10.13 -2.93 9.20
CA TYR A 74 -8.84 -2.85 8.52
C TYR A 74 -7.68 -2.63 9.49
N ALA A 75 -7.83 -1.67 10.43
CA ALA A 75 -6.81 -1.43 11.44
C ALA A 75 -6.52 -2.68 12.30
N ALA A 76 -7.57 -3.35 12.78
CA ALA A 76 -7.42 -4.60 13.52
C ALA A 76 -6.80 -5.73 12.69
N GLN A 77 -7.09 -5.79 11.38
CA GLN A 77 -6.47 -6.74 10.47
C GLN A 77 -4.99 -6.44 10.23
N LEU A 78 -4.61 -5.15 10.12
CA LEU A 78 -3.22 -4.73 10.04
C LEU A 78 -2.43 -5.13 11.30
N ASP A 79 -3.03 -4.96 12.49
CA ASP A 79 -2.39 -5.39 13.74
C ASP A 79 -2.11 -6.90 13.75
N ARG A 80 -3.05 -7.73 13.29
CA ARG A 80 -2.85 -9.18 13.14
C ARG A 80 -1.75 -9.50 12.12
N ALA A 81 -1.77 -8.83 10.98
CA ALA A 81 -0.77 -9.02 9.94
C ALA A 81 0.63 -8.67 10.43
N VAL A 82 0.80 -7.54 11.12
CA VAL A 82 2.07 -7.12 11.72
C VAL A 82 2.52 -8.12 12.78
N ALA A 83 1.62 -8.59 13.64
CA ALA A 83 1.92 -9.59 14.66
C ALA A 83 2.39 -10.93 14.04
N ALA A 84 1.81 -11.34 12.91
CA ALA A 84 2.23 -12.55 12.20
C ALA A 84 3.67 -12.45 11.66
N TRP A 85 4.16 -11.24 11.34
CA TRP A 85 5.54 -10.98 10.92
C TRP A 85 6.50 -10.70 12.08
N ALA A 86 6.04 -10.74 13.34
CA ALA A 86 6.90 -10.51 14.49
C ALA A 86 7.83 -11.70 14.79
N ASP A 87 7.47 -12.92 14.39
CA ASP A 87 8.31 -14.10 14.56
C ASP A 87 9.48 -14.07 13.56
N PRO A 88 10.75 -14.11 14.01
CA PRO A 88 11.92 -14.12 13.14
C PRO A 88 11.93 -15.27 12.10
N VAL A 89 11.28 -16.38 12.37
CA VAL A 89 11.23 -17.53 11.45
C VAL A 89 10.45 -17.19 10.18
N VAL A 90 9.46 -16.31 10.25
CA VAL A 90 8.63 -15.90 9.11
C VAL A 90 9.44 -15.16 8.03
N TRP A 91 10.54 -14.53 8.42
CA TRP A 91 11.44 -13.82 7.51
C TRP A 91 12.39 -14.74 6.75
N GLN A 92 12.38 -16.04 7.03
CA GLN A 92 13.28 -17.00 6.40
C GLN A 92 12.60 -17.69 5.20
N GLY A 93 13.44 -18.14 4.24
CA GLY A 93 13.00 -18.90 3.09
C GLY A 93 12.14 -18.10 2.10
N GLU A 94 11.42 -18.82 1.27
CA GLU A 94 10.59 -18.26 0.21
C GLU A 94 9.10 -18.36 0.53
N VAL A 95 8.33 -17.48 -0.09
CA VAL A 95 6.85 -17.51 -0.07
C VAL A 95 6.37 -17.86 -1.46
N ASP A 96 5.54 -18.88 -1.56
CA ASP A 96 4.86 -19.24 -2.81
C ASP A 96 3.76 -18.20 -3.13
N LEU A 97 3.79 -17.70 -4.37
CA LEU A 97 2.83 -16.72 -4.90
C LEU A 97 1.85 -17.36 -5.91
N GLY A 98 1.91 -18.68 -6.09
CA GLY A 98 1.08 -19.43 -7.05
C GLY A 98 1.62 -19.42 -8.48
N MET A 99 2.43 -18.43 -8.85
CA MET A 99 3.10 -18.31 -10.16
C MET A 99 4.62 -18.21 -10.02
N GLY A 100 5.17 -18.61 -8.89
CA GLY A 100 6.56 -18.52 -8.53
C GLY A 100 6.73 -18.29 -7.04
N SER A 101 7.98 -18.20 -6.58
CA SER A 101 8.29 -17.91 -5.19
C SER A 101 9.20 -16.70 -5.07
N MET A 102 9.18 -16.07 -3.90
CA MET A 102 9.99 -14.90 -3.59
C MET A 102 10.51 -14.98 -2.16
N ALA A 103 11.72 -14.49 -1.93
CA ALA A 103 12.27 -14.40 -0.57
C ALA A 103 11.36 -13.59 0.35
N ALA A 104 11.11 -14.09 1.56
CA ALA A 104 10.18 -13.46 2.49
C ALA A 104 10.49 -11.98 2.80
N PRO A 105 11.75 -11.55 3.00
CA PRO A 105 12.07 -10.14 3.21
C PRO A 105 11.75 -9.24 2.00
N GLU A 106 12.01 -9.74 0.79
CA GLU A 106 11.71 -9.02 -0.45
C GLU A 106 10.20 -8.83 -0.60
N LEU A 107 9.44 -9.91 -0.45
CA LEU A 107 7.98 -9.86 -0.49
C LEU A 107 7.39 -8.91 0.56
N ALA A 108 7.89 -8.97 1.80
CA ALA A 108 7.47 -8.06 2.86
C ALA A 108 7.72 -6.59 2.48
N SER A 109 8.88 -6.29 1.89
CA SER A 109 9.22 -4.94 1.42
C SER A 109 8.28 -4.47 0.30
N MET A 110 7.92 -5.36 -0.63
CA MET A 110 6.96 -5.06 -1.69
C MET A 110 5.56 -4.76 -1.13
N VAL A 111 5.09 -5.52 -0.12
CA VAL A 111 3.80 -5.24 0.52
C VAL A 111 3.83 -3.94 1.34
N VAL A 112 4.94 -3.64 2.01
CA VAL A 112 5.12 -2.34 2.69
C VAL A 112 5.06 -1.18 1.69
N LYS A 113 5.67 -1.34 0.50
CA LYS A 113 5.57 -0.37 -0.59
C LYS A 113 4.10 -0.23 -1.08
N GLU A 114 3.38 -1.35 -1.28
CA GLU A 114 1.95 -1.33 -1.63
C GLU A 114 1.14 -0.54 -0.60
N MET A 115 1.38 -0.81 0.69
CA MET A 115 0.70 -0.14 1.80
C MET A 115 0.95 1.37 1.80
N ALA A 116 2.20 1.79 1.52
CA ALA A 116 2.57 3.21 1.55
C ALA A 116 2.15 3.97 0.29
N VAL A 117 2.35 3.40 -0.89
CA VAL A 117 2.01 4.07 -2.16
C VAL A 117 0.49 4.22 -2.30
N HIS A 118 -0.28 3.14 -2.09
CA HIS A 118 -1.73 3.23 -2.13
C HIS A 118 -2.31 3.97 -0.92
N GLY A 119 -1.64 3.93 0.23
CA GLY A 119 -1.99 4.77 1.37
C GLY A 119 -1.87 6.26 1.04
N TRP A 120 -0.84 6.64 0.30
CA TRP A 120 -0.68 8.00 -0.23
C TRP A 120 -1.76 8.33 -1.26
N ASP A 121 -2.08 7.40 -2.17
CA ASP A 121 -3.16 7.59 -3.16
C ASP A 121 -4.51 7.85 -2.45
N VAL A 122 -4.86 7.05 -1.43
CA VAL A 122 -6.08 7.24 -0.62
C VAL A 122 -6.04 8.56 0.15
N ALA A 123 -4.92 8.87 0.81
CA ALA A 123 -4.77 10.11 1.57
C ALA A 123 -4.98 11.34 0.68
N THR A 124 -4.32 11.37 -0.48
CA THR A 124 -4.42 12.48 -1.43
C THR A 124 -5.85 12.62 -1.99
N ALA A 125 -6.48 11.51 -2.39
CA ALA A 125 -7.85 11.52 -2.90
C ALA A 125 -8.89 11.97 -1.86
N THR A 126 -8.56 11.87 -0.58
CA THR A 126 -9.45 12.24 0.54
C THR A 126 -9.02 13.50 1.28
N GLY A 127 -8.06 14.27 0.73
CA GLY A 127 -7.58 15.53 1.31
C GLY A 127 -6.79 15.35 2.61
N GLN A 128 -6.17 14.19 2.78
CA GLN A 128 -5.32 13.88 3.94
C GLN A 128 -3.83 13.89 3.56
N GLU A 129 -2.96 14.12 4.53
CA GLU A 129 -1.53 13.87 4.38
C GLU A 129 -1.20 12.40 4.65
N TYR A 130 -0.17 11.88 4.00
CA TYR A 130 0.45 10.59 4.31
C TYR A 130 1.82 10.81 4.94
N ARG A 131 2.04 10.29 6.14
CA ARG A 131 3.19 10.61 6.99
C ARG A 131 3.98 9.37 7.34
N ILE A 132 5.24 9.33 6.93
CA ILE A 132 6.20 8.28 7.32
C ILE A 132 7.57 8.91 7.59
N SER A 133 8.37 8.22 8.38
CA SER A 133 9.75 8.60 8.63
C SER A 133 10.62 8.48 7.37
N ASP A 134 11.72 9.22 7.32
CA ASP A 134 12.68 9.12 6.23
C ASP A 134 13.32 7.71 6.17
N ALA A 135 13.48 7.03 7.29
CA ALA A 135 13.97 5.65 7.31
C ALA A 135 13.01 4.69 6.57
N THR A 136 11.71 4.78 6.79
CA THR A 136 10.69 4.01 6.08
C THR A 136 10.61 4.43 4.62
N ALA A 137 10.68 5.73 4.33
CA ALA A 137 10.67 6.25 2.97
C ALA A 137 11.83 5.72 2.11
N ARG A 138 13.04 5.52 2.70
CA ARG A 138 14.18 4.91 2.00
C ARG A 138 13.90 3.48 1.58
N ILE A 139 13.28 2.67 2.42
CA ILE A 139 12.89 1.29 2.09
C ILE A 139 11.95 1.31 0.88
N ILE A 140 10.95 2.20 0.89
CA ILE A 140 9.99 2.32 -0.20
C ILE A 140 10.67 2.79 -1.48
N LEU A 141 11.56 3.78 -1.39
CA LEU A 141 12.32 4.28 -2.53
C LEU A 141 13.20 3.18 -3.15
N ASP A 142 13.85 2.36 -2.31
CA ASP A 142 14.67 1.23 -2.76
C ASP A 142 13.83 0.20 -3.54
N VAL A 143 12.68 -0.20 -3.00
CA VAL A 143 11.74 -1.11 -3.67
C VAL A 143 11.25 -0.54 -5.00
N VAL A 144 10.85 0.73 -5.03
CA VAL A 144 10.37 1.38 -6.26
C VAL A 144 11.49 1.52 -7.30
N THR A 145 12.72 1.77 -6.86
CA THR A 145 13.89 1.86 -7.75
C THR A 145 14.22 0.49 -8.35
N THR A 146 14.22 -0.55 -7.52
CA THR A 146 14.61 -1.91 -7.92
C THR A 146 13.55 -2.55 -8.84
N HIS A 147 12.27 -2.40 -8.50
CA HIS A 147 11.18 -3.12 -9.19
C HIS A 147 10.33 -2.22 -10.11
N GLY A 148 10.59 -0.92 -10.17
CA GLY A 148 9.75 0.04 -10.91
C GLY A 148 9.67 -0.25 -12.41
N ALA A 149 10.72 -0.78 -13.03
CA ALA A 149 10.70 -1.19 -14.44
C ALA A 149 9.73 -2.36 -14.66
N LEU A 150 9.73 -3.34 -13.75
CA LEU A 150 8.82 -4.48 -13.79
C LEU A 150 7.36 -4.04 -13.59
N TYR A 151 7.10 -3.16 -12.63
CA TYR A 151 5.76 -2.63 -12.40
C TYR A 151 5.22 -1.88 -13.63
N ARG A 152 6.06 -1.10 -14.33
CA ARG A 152 5.66 -0.42 -15.58
C ARG A 152 5.39 -1.39 -16.72
N GLN A 153 6.10 -2.50 -16.80
CA GLN A 153 5.87 -3.53 -17.81
C GLN A 153 4.48 -4.17 -17.70
N TYR A 154 3.93 -4.22 -16.49
CA TYR A 154 2.60 -4.80 -16.20
C TYR A 154 1.56 -3.74 -15.83
N ASP A 155 1.74 -2.50 -16.28
CA ASP A 155 0.82 -1.38 -16.07
C ASP A 155 0.54 -1.04 -14.57
N GLY A 156 1.38 -1.54 -13.67
CA GLY A 156 1.27 -1.23 -12.23
C GLY A 156 1.79 0.17 -11.86
N PHE A 157 2.67 0.74 -12.70
CA PHE A 157 3.17 2.11 -12.54
C PHE A 157 3.11 2.87 -13.85
N ALA A 158 2.69 4.14 -13.80
CA ALA A 158 2.86 5.09 -14.88
C ALA A 158 4.35 5.48 -15.07
N PRO A 159 4.72 6.17 -16.16
CA PRO A 159 6.04 6.75 -16.31
C PRO A 159 6.42 7.64 -15.13
N ALA A 160 7.70 7.59 -14.72
CA ALA A 160 8.17 8.39 -13.59
C ALA A 160 7.98 9.89 -13.82
N VAL A 161 7.53 10.59 -12.79
CA VAL A 161 7.36 12.06 -12.79
C VAL A 161 8.69 12.72 -12.38
N PRO A 162 9.19 13.70 -13.12
CA PRO A 162 10.41 14.42 -12.75
C PRO A 162 10.20 15.24 -11.48
N VAL A 163 11.08 15.07 -10.51
CA VAL A 163 11.19 15.90 -9.30
C VAL A 163 12.65 16.26 -9.03
N PRO A 164 12.95 17.37 -8.33
CA PRO A 164 14.31 17.73 -7.93
C PRO A 164 14.99 16.58 -7.16
N SER A 165 16.28 16.40 -7.36
CA SER A 165 17.07 15.31 -6.73
C SER A 165 17.14 15.45 -5.20
N ASP A 166 17.00 16.66 -4.69
CA ASP A 166 16.98 17.02 -3.27
C ASP A 166 15.57 16.98 -2.63
N SER A 167 14.55 16.57 -3.41
CA SER A 167 13.20 16.37 -2.85
C SER A 167 13.20 15.34 -1.72
N PRO A 168 12.26 15.44 -0.76
CA PRO A 168 12.12 14.45 0.32
C PRO A 168 12.08 13.03 -0.23
N THR A 169 12.65 12.08 0.51
CA THR A 169 12.82 10.69 0.06
C THR A 169 11.49 10.06 -0.38
N PHE A 170 10.42 10.27 0.40
CA PHE A 170 9.11 9.72 0.05
C PHE A 170 8.51 10.38 -1.21
N THR A 171 8.67 11.70 -1.37
CA THR A 171 8.27 12.43 -2.59
C THR A 171 8.93 11.81 -3.83
N ARG A 172 10.23 11.49 -3.75
CA ARG A 172 10.95 10.83 -4.84
C ARG A 172 10.42 9.43 -5.12
N ALA A 173 10.08 8.65 -4.08
CA ALA A 173 9.48 7.32 -4.24
C ALA A 173 8.12 7.39 -4.94
N ILE A 174 7.25 8.31 -4.54
CA ILE A 174 5.95 8.58 -5.16
C ILE A 174 6.12 8.98 -6.63
N ALA A 175 7.03 9.90 -6.93
CA ALA A 175 7.31 10.35 -8.29
C ALA A 175 7.84 9.21 -9.18
N LEU A 176 8.74 8.36 -8.68
CA LEU A 176 9.24 7.18 -9.39
C LEU A 176 8.16 6.12 -9.62
N SER A 177 7.12 6.05 -8.79
CA SER A 177 5.97 5.19 -9.00
C SER A 177 4.95 5.74 -10.00
N GLY A 178 5.26 6.88 -10.63
CA GLY A 178 4.43 7.49 -11.67
C GLY A 178 3.33 8.41 -11.15
N ARG A 179 3.32 8.74 -9.85
CA ARG A 179 2.38 9.69 -9.25
C ARG A 179 2.99 11.08 -9.22
N ASP A 180 2.17 12.10 -9.46
CA ASP A 180 2.61 13.50 -9.32
C ASP A 180 2.45 13.98 -7.87
N PRO A 181 3.53 14.09 -7.09
CA PRO A 181 3.44 14.47 -5.68
C PRO A 181 2.99 15.93 -5.45
N ARG A 182 2.96 16.76 -6.50
CA ARG A 182 2.49 18.13 -6.42
C ARG A 182 0.97 18.23 -6.23
N LEU A 183 0.24 17.19 -6.68
CA LEU A 183 -1.22 17.16 -6.56
C LEU A 183 -1.70 16.98 -5.12
N SER A 184 -0.86 16.48 -4.21
CA SER A 184 -1.16 16.38 -2.79
C SER A 184 -1.11 17.73 -2.05
N GLN A 185 -0.61 18.79 -2.69
CA GLN A 185 -0.38 20.11 -2.09
C GLN A 185 -1.44 21.14 -2.49
N THR A 186 -2.46 20.76 -3.25
CA THR A 186 -3.51 21.69 -3.66
C THR A 186 -4.55 21.78 -2.53
N PRO A 187 -4.63 22.88 -1.76
CA PRO A 187 -5.74 23.08 -0.82
C PRO A 187 -7.03 23.25 -1.64
N SER A 188 -8.05 22.52 -1.25
CA SER A 188 -9.43 22.69 -1.75
C SER A 188 -10.02 23.98 -1.22
#